data_688b9417dee23ca575e0e5dbe2e0bcbe
#
_entry.id   688b9417dee23ca575e0e5dbe2e0bcbe
#
_cell.length_a   1.000
_cell.length_b   1.000
_cell.length_c   1.000
_cell.angle_alpha   90.00
_cell.angle_beta   90.00
_cell.angle_gamma   90.00
#
_symmetry.space_group_name_H-M   'P 1'
#
loop_
_entity.id
_entity.type
_entity.pdbx_description
1 polymer ?
#
loop_
_entity_poly.entity_id
_entity_poly.type
_entity_poly.pdbx_seq_one_letter_code
_entity_poly.pdbx_strand_id
1 'polypeptide(L)'
;GPHEPRAAFRRLAPRQTDFHLHLREGVRADFDRLVRILNGSALGLVFGGGAARGFAHLGVYKALVESGHAIDWVGGSSIGSVMAAAVALDLPPDDAIARARAAFVDGKPFGDLTLPVVSLLRGRRMERLIGEYLGGEIEDLPLPYFCLSSGLGSGQTRIHDRGSLPAALRASVSLPGIFPPAVVDGQLSIDGGILDNLPVDRMRGRPVGRIVAVDVTARQTYEVDYPSVPSPWA
;
A
#
# COMPACT_ATOMS: atom_id res chain seq x y z
N GLY A 1 -4.44 -18.63 -13.20
CA GLY A 1 -4.89 -18.77 -14.58
C GLY A 1 -3.78 -18.39 -15.54
N PRO A 2 -3.87 -18.74 -16.82
CA PRO A 2 -2.81 -18.48 -17.79
C PRO A 2 -2.55 -17.00 -18.09
N HIS A 3 -3.22 -16.08 -17.43
CA HIS A 3 -3.19 -14.65 -17.72
C HIS A 3 -2.62 -13.79 -16.58
N GLU A 4 -2.06 -14.40 -15.52
CA GLU A 4 -1.36 -13.63 -14.49
C GLU A 4 0.00 -13.16 -15.02
N PRO A 5 0.30 -11.83 -14.91
CA PRO A 5 1.63 -11.32 -15.20
C PRO A 5 2.66 -12.02 -14.30
N ARG A 6 3.72 -12.55 -14.87
CA ARG A 6 4.81 -13.19 -14.10
C ARG A 6 6.16 -12.79 -14.64
N ALA A 7 7.10 -12.57 -13.71
CA ALA A 7 8.48 -12.25 -14.03
C ALA A 7 8.66 -10.99 -14.91
N ALA A 8 7.74 -10.02 -14.83
CA ALA A 8 7.88 -8.73 -15.52
C ALA A 8 9.17 -8.02 -15.10
N PHE A 9 9.50 -8.07 -13.81
CA PHE A 9 10.74 -7.51 -13.26
C PHE A 9 11.99 -7.99 -14.01
N ARG A 10 12.13 -9.28 -14.25
CA ARG A 10 13.30 -9.84 -14.95
C ARG A 10 13.43 -9.36 -16.40
N ARG A 11 12.30 -9.02 -17.03
CA ARG A 11 12.26 -8.52 -18.42
C ARG A 11 12.51 -7.01 -18.48
N LEU A 12 12.11 -6.27 -17.44
CA LEU A 12 12.19 -4.82 -17.40
C LEU A 12 13.46 -4.30 -16.72
N ALA A 13 14.08 -5.08 -15.82
CA ALA A 13 15.26 -4.70 -15.05
C ALA A 13 16.39 -4.03 -15.86
N PRO A 14 16.70 -4.47 -17.11
CA PRO A 14 17.73 -3.81 -17.91
C PRO A 14 17.24 -2.56 -18.66
N ARG A 15 15.96 -2.18 -18.55
CA ARG A 15 15.36 -1.07 -19.30
C ARG A 15 15.00 0.08 -18.37
N GLN A 16 15.35 1.29 -18.77
CA GLN A 16 14.81 2.49 -18.15
C GLN A 16 13.42 2.74 -18.73
N THR A 17 12.41 2.54 -17.91
CA THR A 17 11.00 2.79 -18.26
C THR A 17 10.39 3.69 -17.20
N ASP A 18 9.59 4.67 -17.60
CA ASP A 18 8.87 5.54 -16.67
C ASP A 18 7.79 4.75 -15.90
N PHE A 19 7.13 3.84 -16.61
CA PHE A 19 6.16 2.89 -16.06
C PHE A 19 5.93 1.73 -17.05
N HIS A 20 5.26 0.68 -16.59
CA HIS A 20 4.78 -0.39 -17.47
C HIS A 20 3.32 -0.71 -17.17
N LEU A 21 2.64 -1.30 -18.14
CA LEU A 21 1.27 -1.76 -18.04
C LEU A 21 1.18 -3.20 -18.49
N HIS A 22 0.39 -3.99 -17.78
CA HIS A 22 -0.02 -5.29 -18.24
C HIS A 22 -1.21 -5.17 -19.18
N LEU A 23 -1.10 -5.74 -20.38
CA LEU A 23 -2.18 -5.89 -21.34
C LEU A 23 -2.46 -7.37 -21.48
N ARG A 24 -3.44 -7.87 -20.74
CA ARG A 24 -3.84 -9.29 -20.77
C ARG A 24 -4.66 -9.57 -22.03
N GLU A 25 -4.35 -10.65 -22.72
CA GLU A 25 -5.10 -11.04 -23.91
C GLU A 25 -6.56 -11.31 -23.56
N GLY A 26 -7.49 -10.72 -24.34
CA GLY A 26 -8.92 -10.85 -24.12
C GLY A 26 -9.50 -9.99 -22.99
N VAL A 27 -8.68 -9.24 -22.24
CA VAL A 27 -9.13 -8.33 -21.18
C VAL A 27 -9.22 -6.90 -21.69
N ARG A 28 -10.39 -6.53 -22.19
CA ARG A 28 -10.64 -5.20 -22.76
C ARG A 28 -10.32 -4.06 -21.78
N ALA A 29 -10.59 -4.25 -20.51
CA ALA A 29 -10.33 -3.24 -19.46
C ALA A 29 -8.87 -2.77 -19.41
N ASP A 30 -7.91 -3.64 -19.74
CA ASP A 30 -6.49 -3.29 -19.76
C ASP A 30 -6.18 -2.33 -20.93
N PHE A 31 -6.78 -2.55 -22.09
CA PHE A 31 -6.65 -1.64 -23.25
C PHE A 31 -7.38 -0.32 -23.01
N ASP A 32 -8.56 -0.34 -22.40
CA ASP A 32 -9.30 0.86 -22.02
C ASP A 32 -8.49 1.69 -21.00
N ARG A 33 -7.78 1.04 -20.06
CA ARG A 33 -6.83 1.69 -19.13
C ARG A 33 -5.69 2.38 -19.89
N LEU A 34 -5.08 1.68 -20.85
CA LEU A 34 -4.02 2.27 -21.67
C LEU A 34 -4.53 3.53 -22.39
N VAL A 35 -5.73 3.48 -22.97
CA VAL A 35 -6.35 4.64 -23.65
C VAL A 35 -6.54 5.79 -22.64
N ARG A 36 -7.06 5.53 -21.44
CA ARG A 36 -7.23 6.58 -20.42
C ARG A 36 -5.92 7.20 -19.98
N ILE A 37 -4.85 6.41 -19.86
CA ILE A 37 -3.51 6.92 -19.54
C ILE A 37 -2.98 7.80 -20.66
N LEU A 38 -3.08 7.34 -21.93
CA LEU A 38 -2.56 8.08 -23.08
C LEU A 38 -3.31 9.39 -23.35
N ASN A 39 -4.61 9.45 -23.07
CA ASN A 39 -5.41 10.65 -23.29
C ASN A 39 -5.52 11.56 -22.04
N GLY A 40 -4.83 11.21 -20.95
CA GLY A 40 -4.81 12.00 -19.72
C GLY A 40 -6.10 11.96 -18.90
N SER A 41 -6.97 10.96 -19.08
CA SER A 41 -8.22 10.80 -18.32
C SER A 41 -8.16 9.71 -17.24
N ALA A 42 -7.01 9.08 -17.05
CA ALA A 42 -6.81 8.01 -16.06
C ALA A 42 -7.08 8.49 -14.62
N LEU A 43 -7.61 7.59 -13.79
CA LEU A 43 -7.93 7.85 -12.39
C LEU A 43 -6.90 7.20 -11.47
N GLY A 44 -6.19 8.03 -10.70
CA GLY A 44 -5.33 7.61 -9.61
C GLY A 44 -6.07 7.55 -8.29
N LEU A 45 -5.89 6.47 -7.53
CA LEU A 45 -6.48 6.29 -6.20
C LEU A 45 -5.37 6.20 -5.15
N VAL A 46 -5.40 7.09 -4.14
CA VAL A 46 -4.37 7.20 -3.10
C VAL A 46 -4.97 6.94 -1.73
N PHE A 47 -4.37 6.03 -0.97
CA PHE A 47 -4.80 5.66 0.36
C PHE A 47 -3.79 6.10 1.43
N GLY A 48 -4.28 6.85 2.41
CA GLY A 48 -3.49 7.26 3.57
C GLY A 48 -3.34 6.17 4.62
N GLY A 49 -2.36 6.34 5.50
CA GLY A 49 -2.23 5.54 6.71
C GLY A 49 -3.37 5.83 7.69
N GLY A 50 -3.71 4.84 8.54
CA GLY A 50 -4.80 5.01 9.50
C GLY A 50 -5.05 3.80 10.41
N ALA A 51 -4.08 2.90 10.52
CA ALA A 51 -4.13 1.70 11.36
C ALA A 51 -5.40 0.86 11.05
N ALA A 52 -6.18 0.48 12.06
CA ALA A 52 -7.37 -0.36 11.90
C ALA A 52 -8.45 0.25 10.97
N ARG A 53 -8.45 1.57 10.77
CA ARG A 53 -9.40 2.26 9.86
C ARG A 53 -9.11 2.01 8.36
N GLY A 54 -7.99 1.37 8.03
CA GLY A 54 -7.60 1.07 6.65
C GLY A 54 -8.66 0.34 5.83
N PHE A 55 -9.53 -0.46 6.46
CA PHE A 55 -10.63 -1.14 5.76
C PHE A 55 -11.63 -0.19 5.10
N ALA A 56 -11.76 1.06 5.59
CA ALA A 56 -12.62 2.06 4.96
C ALA A 56 -12.16 2.38 3.52
N HIS A 57 -10.87 2.24 3.21
CA HIS A 57 -10.34 2.43 1.85
C HIS A 57 -10.98 1.47 0.83
N LEU A 58 -11.18 0.21 1.22
CA LEU A 58 -11.82 -0.78 0.33
C LEU A 58 -13.31 -0.49 0.15
N GLY A 59 -13.98 0.10 1.14
CA GLY A 59 -15.35 0.59 1.00
C GLY A 59 -15.46 1.72 -0.02
N VAL A 60 -14.52 2.67 0.02
CA VAL A 60 -14.44 3.75 -0.99
C VAL A 60 -14.11 3.19 -2.37
N TYR A 61 -13.16 2.25 -2.48
CA TYR A 61 -12.87 1.56 -3.74
C TYR A 61 -14.12 0.91 -4.33
N LYS A 62 -14.86 0.14 -3.51
CA LYS A 62 -16.10 -0.52 -3.91
C LYS A 62 -17.12 0.50 -4.43
N ALA A 63 -17.36 1.59 -3.69
CA ALA A 63 -18.30 2.63 -4.09
C ALA A 63 -17.91 3.31 -5.42
N LEU A 64 -16.62 3.55 -5.66
CA LEU A 64 -16.12 4.10 -6.92
C LEU A 64 -16.39 3.16 -8.09
N VAL A 65 -16.08 1.87 -7.94
CA VAL A 65 -16.32 0.85 -8.98
C VAL A 65 -17.81 0.70 -9.26
N GLU A 66 -18.66 0.60 -8.24
CA GLU A 66 -20.12 0.52 -8.38
C GLU A 66 -20.73 1.76 -9.02
N SER A 67 -20.10 2.93 -8.86
CA SER A 67 -20.46 4.18 -9.54
C SER A 67 -19.90 4.29 -10.96
N GLY A 68 -19.30 3.22 -11.50
CA GLY A 68 -18.78 3.16 -12.87
C GLY A 68 -17.40 3.81 -13.07
N HIS A 69 -16.66 4.08 -11.99
CA HIS A 69 -15.30 4.61 -12.10
C HIS A 69 -14.28 3.48 -12.21
N ALA A 70 -13.51 3.46 -13.30
CA ALA A 70 -12.37 2.58 -13.45
C ALA A 70 -11.16 3.18 -12.73
N ILE A 71 -10.46 2.37 -11.93
CA ILE A 71 -9.22 2.76 -11.27
C ILE A 71 -8.05 2.33 -12.16
N ASP A 72 -7.13 3.25 -12.43
CA ASP A 72 -6.03 3.03 -13.38
C ASP A 72 -4.66 2.99 -12.72
N TRP A 73 -4.51 3.63 -11.57
CA TRP A 73 -3.29 3.68 -10.79
C TRP A 73 -3.61 3.71 -9.30
N VAL A 74 -2.85 3.00 -8.50
CA VAL A 74 -3.08 3.00 -7.05
C VAL A 74 -1.78 3.23 -6.28
N GLY A 75 -1.90 3.87 -5.12
CA GLY A 75 -0.76 4.06 -4.25
C GLY A 75 -1.20 4.30 -2.81
N GLY A 76 -0.25 4.18 -1.89
CA GLY A 76 -0.58 4.41 -0.49
C GLY A 76 0.60 4.39 0.47
N SER A 77 0.29 4.67 1.73
CA SER A 77 1.24 4.69 2.83
C SER A 77 0.71 3.88 4.01
N SER A 78 1.58 3.19 4.74
CA SER A 78 1.20 2.37 5.90
C SER A 78 0.10 1.36 5.53
N ILE A 79 -0.96 1.23 6.33
CA ILE A 79 -2.10 0.36 6.01
C ILE A 79 -2.72 0.70 4.64
N GLY A 80 -2.67 1.96 4.22
CA GLY A 80 -3.13 2.38 2.90
C GLY A 80 -2.34 1.71 1.76
N SER A 81 -1.04 1.45 1.95
CA SER A 81 -0.22 0.71 0.99
C SER A 81 -0.71 -0.73 0.79
N VAL A 82 -1.11 -1.37 1.89
CA VAL A 82 -1.64 -2.74 1.88
C VAL A 82 -2.99 -2.81 1.17
N MET A 83 -3.88 -1.87 1.46
CA MET A 83 -5.19 -1.79 0.80
C MET A 83 -5.06 -1.43 -0.68
N ALA A 84 -4.12 -0.53 -1.03
CA ALA A 84 -3.78 -0.23 -2.42
C ALA A 84 -3.24 -1.46 -3.17
N ALA A 85 -2.40 -2.28 -2.52
CA ALA A 85 -1.92 -3.53 -3.11
C ALA A 85 -3.06 -4.54 -3.35
N ALA A 86 -4.03 -4.63 -2.43
CA ALA A 86 -5.22 -5.46 -2.63
C ALA A 86 -6.06 -4.99 -3.83
N VAL A 87 -6.20 -3.67 -4.03
CA VAL A 87 -6.85 -3.10 -5.21
C VAL A 87 -6.02 -3.36 -6.48
N ALA A 88 -4.68 -3.29 -6.38
CA ALA A 88 -3.78 -3.51 -7.53
C ALA A 88 -3.83 -4.94 -8.09
N LEU A 89 -4.36 -5.89 -7.34
CA LEU A 89 -4.65 -7.24 -7.84
C LEU A 89 -5.78 -7.28 -8.88
N ASP A 90 -6.49 -6.17 -9.09
CA ASP A 90 -7.57 -6.01 -10.08
C ASP A 90 -8.68 -7.07 -9.91
N LEU A 91 -8.96 -7.42 -8.67
CA LEU A 91 -10.05 -8.33 -8.29
C LEU A 91 -11.37 -7.57 -8.17
N PRO A 92 -12.52 -8.25 -8.31
CA PRO A 92 -13.80 -7.68 -7.93
C PRO A 92 -13.74 -7.10 -6.50
N PRO A 93 -14.40 -5.97 -6.22
CA PRO A 93 -14.27 -5.31 -4.91
C PRO A 93 -14.57 -6.21 -3.71
N ASP A 94 -15.58 -7.08 -3.80
CA ASP A 94 -15.93 -7.99 -2.71
C ASP A 94 -14.85 -9.05 -2.48
N ASP A 95 -14.18 -9.53 -3.54
CA ASP A 95 -13.07 -10.48 -3.43
C ASP A 95 -11.83 -9.81 -2.83
N ALA A 96 -11.54 -8.56 -3.20
CA ALA A 96 -10.47 -7.77 -2.59
C ALA A 96 -10.73 -7.54 -1.09
N ILE A 97 -11.97 -7.22 -0.69
CA ILE A 97 -12.38 -7.07 0.71
C ILE A 97 -12.25 -8.40 1.46
N ALA A 98 -12.74 -9.49 0.90
CA ALA A 98 -12.66 -10.82 1.52
C ALA A 98 -11.20 -11.24 1.74
N ARG A 99 -10.33 -11.00 0.75
CA ARG A 99 -8.89 -11.30 0.83
C ARG A 99 -8.20 -10.47 1.91
N ALA A 100 -8.46 -9.17 1.96
CA ALA A 100 -7.93 -8.29 2.99
C ALA A 100 -8.42 -8.70 4.39
N ARG A 101 -9.69 -9.08 4.52
CA ARG A 101 -10.25 -9.57 5.78
C ARG A 101 -9.56 -10.85 6.24
N ALA A 102 -9.41 -11.84 5.36
CA ALA A 102 -8.71 -13.09 5.67
C ALA A 102 -7.27 -12.83 6.17
N ALA A 103 -6.54 -11.92 5.51
CA ALA A 103 -5.18 -11.58 5.89
C ALA A 103 -5.10 -10.81 7.23
N PHE A 104 -5.88 -9.75 7.39
CA PHE A 104 -5.65 -8.74 8.43
C PHE A 104 -6.66 -8.80 9.60
N VAL A 105 -7.78 -9.51 9.46
CA VAL A 105 -8.71 -9.76 10.57
C VAL A 105 -8.53 -11.19 11.09
N ASP A 106 -8.73 -12.18 10.22
CA ASP A 106 -8.69 -13.59 10.62
C ASP A 106 -7.24 -14.06 10.86
N GLY A 107 -6.28 -13.54 10.11
CA GLY A 107 -4.84 -13.81 10.23
C GLY A 107 -4.20 -13.27 11.51
N LYS A 108 -4.81 -12.29 12.18
CA LYS A 108 -4.32 -11.67 13.44
C LYS A 108 -2.84 -11.22 13.34
N PRO A 109 -2.49 -10.27 12.47
CA PRO A 109 -1.10 -9.88 12.19
C PRO A 109 -0.33 -9.34 13.40
N PHE A 110 -1.03 -8.89 14.44
CA PHE A 110 -0.47 -8.34 15.68
C PHE A 110 -0.30 -9.38 16.81
N GLY A 111 -0.31 -10.67 16.49
CA GLY A 111 -0.31 -11.75 17.46
C GLY A 111 1.09 -12.27 17.87
N ASP A 112 2.19 -11.60 17.50
CA ASP A 112 3.57 -12.05 17.75
C ASP A 112 4.34 -11.13 18.70
N LEU A 113 3.81 -10.91 19.91
CA LEU A 113 4.42 -10.12 20.96
C LEU A 113 5.86 -10.55 21.28
N THR A 114 6.71 -9.60 21.67
CA THR A 114 8.09 -9.83 22.11
C THR A 114 8.43 -8.92 23.28
N LEU A 115 9.60 -9.15 23.90
CA LEU A 115 10.13 -8.20 24.88
C LEU A 115 10.39 -6.86 24.20
N PRO A 116 9.88 -5.74 24.74
CA PRO A 116 9.85 -4.44 24.06
C PRO A 116 11.19 -3.70 24.11
N VAL A 117 12.26 -4.33 23.61
CA VAL A 117 13.59 -3.69 23.52
C VAL A 117 13.65 -2.75 22.30
N VAL A 118 13.11 -3.18 21.16
CA VAL A 118 13.07 -2.41 19.91
C VAL A 118 11.62 -2.14 19.50
N SER A 119 10.73 -3.10 19.73
CA SER A 119 9.32 -3.05 19.32
C SER A 119 8.47 -3.99 20.16
N LEU A 120 7.15 -3.76 20.18
CA LEU A 120 6.19 -4.62 20.87
C LEU A 120 5.96 -5.95 20.15
N LEU A 121 6.10 -5.97 18.83
CA LEU A 121 5.85 -7.13 17.96
C LEU A 121 7.12 -7.51 17.21
N ARG A 122 7.29 -8.81 16.94
CA ARG A 122 8.39 -9.32 16.09
C ARG A 122 8.21 -8.99 14.62
N GLY A 123 6.95 -8.85 14.17
CA GLY A 123 6.59 -8.57 12.78
C GLY A 123 6.62 -9.78 11.85
N ARG A 124 7.03 -10.96 12.30
CA ARG A 124 7.12 -12.18 11.47
C ARG A 124 5.74 -12.65 10.98
N ARG A 125 4.72 -12.47 11.83
CA ARG A 125 3.35 -12.84 11.46
C ARG A 125 2.78 -11.93 10.38
N MET A 126 3.01 -10.63 10.51
CA MET A 126 2.67 -9.65 9.47
C MET A 126 3.38 -9.98 8.15
N GLU A 127 4.68 -10.22 8.19
CA GLU A 127 5.50 -10.57 7.02
C GLU A 127 4.99 -11.84 6.32
N ARG A 128 4.67 -12.89 7.08
CA ARG A 128 4.10 -14.12 6.54
C ARG A 128 2.76 -13.87 5.85
N LEU A 129 1.85 -13.13 6.48
CA LEU A 129 0.53 -12.83 5.92
C LEU A 129 0.64 -11.97 4.65
N ILE A 130 1.50 -10.96 4.67
CA ILE A 130 1.79 -10.18 3.46
C ILE A 130 2.31 -11.09 2.34
N GLY A 131 3.28 -11.98 2.64
CA GLY A 131 3.82 -12.91 1.64
C GLY A 131 2.80 -13.90 1.10
N GLU A 132 1.87 -14.36 1.94
CA GLU A 132 0.82 -15.31 1.58
C GLU A 132 -0.27 -14.68 0.70
N TYR A 133 -0.74 -13.48 1.05
CA TYR A 133 -1.88 -12.83 0.42
C TYR A 133 -1.51 -11.79 -0.65
N LEU A 134 -0.32 -11.20 -0.56
CA LEU A 134 0.18 -10.12 -1.41
C LEU A 134 1.63 -10.38 -1.85
N GLY A 135 1.93 -11.65 -2.19
CA GLY A 135 3.26 -12.05 -2.67
C GLY A 135 3.53 -11.60 -4.11
N GLY A 136 4.80 -11.73 -4.52
CA GLY A 136 5.26 -11.41 -5.88
C GLY A 136 6.00 -10.07 -5.97
N GLU A 137 6.19 -9.62 -7.19
CA GLU A 137 6.87 -8.36 -7.49
C GLU A 137 5.83 -7.27 -7.78
N ILE A 138 6.17 -6.01 -7.49
CA ILE A 138 5.30 -4.86 -7.77
C ILE A 138 4.97 -4.78 -9.26
N GLU A 139 5.96 -5.08 -10.10
CA GLU A 139 5.81 -5.08 -11.56
C GLU A 139 4.92 -6.20 -12.11
N ASP A 140 4.59 -7.18 -11.29
CA ASP A 140 3.66 -8.26 -11.67
C ASP A 140 2.21 -7.94 -11.30
N LEU A 141 1.95 -6.80 -10.65
CA LEU A 141 0.59 -6.37 -10.34
C LEU A 141 -0.16 -5.94 -11.60
N PRO A 142 -1.43 -6.34 -11.77
CA PRO A 142 -2.26 -5.92 -12.91
C PRO A 142 -2.46 -4.41 -13.02
N LEU A 143 -2.63 -3.70 -11.88
CA LEU A 143 -2.67 -2.24 -11.85
C LEU A 143 -1.30 -1.68 -11.49
N PRO A 144 -0.86 -0.58 -12.12
CA PRO A 144 0.30 0.18 -11.66
C PRO A 144 0.14 0.60 -10.20
N TYR A 145 1.20 0.40 -9.43
CA TYR A 145 1.18 0.55 -7.98
C TYR A 145 2.43 1.26 -7.47
N PHE A 146 2.30 1.98 -6.37
CA PHE A 146 3.42 2.38 -5.54
C PHE A 146 3.05 2.41 -4.06
N CYS A 147 4.04 2.25 -3.19
CA CYS A 147 3.89 2.56 -1.77
C CYS A 147 5.10 3.32 -1.25
N LEU A 148 4.97 3.84 -0.03
CA LEU A 148 6.01 4.63 0.60
C LEU A 148 6.53 3.95 1.87
N SER A 149 7.81 4.17 2.14
CA SER A 149 8.40 4.03 3.46
C SER A 149 9.24 5.26 3.80
N SER A 150 9.58 5.43 5.06
CA SER A 150 10.45 6.48 5.55
C SER A 150 11.83 5.91 5.86
N GLY A 151 12.89 6.45 5.25
CA GLY A 151 14.26 6.02 5.50
C GLY A 151 14.73 6.46 6.89
N LEU A 152 15.01 5.52 7.80
CA LEU A 152 15.35 5.83 9.18
C LEU A 152 16.66 6.62 9.29
N GLY A 153 17.66 6.28 8.49
CA GLY A 153 18.96 6.98 8.50
C GLY A 153 19.01 8.22 7.64
N SER A 154 18.24 8.26 6.54
CA SER A 154 18.26 9.36 5.58
C SER A 154 17.27 10.48 5.89
N GLY A 155 16.20 10.21 6.66
CA GLY A 155 15.09 11.15 6.86
C GLY A 155 14.32 11.45 5.57
N GLN A 156 14.45 10.60 4.54
CA GLN A 156 13.83 10.81 3.23
C GLN A 156 12.70 9.81 2.99
N THR A 157 11.64 10.26 2.32
CA THR A 157 10.60 9.38 1.81
C THR A 157 11.18 8.49 0.70
N ARG A 158 10.91 7.19 0.77
CA ARG A 158 11.29 6.21 -0.25
C ARG A 158 10.06 5.72 -0.97
N ILE A 159 10.09 5.78 -2.30
CA ILE A 159 9.02 5.26 -3.16
C ILE A 159 9.40 3.85 -3.58
N HIS A 160 8.48 2.92 -3.40
CA HIS A 160 8.57 1.55 -3.86
C HIS A 160 7.54 1.34 -4.98
N ASP A 161 7.99 1.35 -6.21
CA ASP A 161 7.19 1.13 -7.42
C ASP A 161 7.72 -0.02 -8.27
N ARG A 162 8.69 -0.77 -7.73
CA ARG A 162 9.31 -1.97 -8.31
C ARG A 162 9.91 -2.86 -7.25
N GLY A 163 10.21 -4.11 -7.64
CA GLY A 163 10.82 -5.12 -6.79
C GLY A 163 9.82 -5.82 -5.87
N SER A 164 10.30 -6.43 -4.80
CA SER A 164 9.49 -7.28 -3.93
C SER A 164 8.35 -6.53 -3.26
N LEU A 165 7.12 -6.86 -3.62
CA LEU A 165 5.92 -6.29 -2.99
C LEU A 165 5.87 -6.58 -1.49
N PRO A 166 6.14 -7.81 -0.99
CA PRO A 166 6.17 -8.08 0.45
C PRO A 166 7.20 -7.23 1.21
N ALA A 167 8.39 -7.03 0.65
CA ALA A 167 9.43 -6.21 1.30
C ALA A 167 9.02 -4.74 1.37
N ALA A 168 8.46 -4.20 0.29
CA ALA A 168 7.94 -2.83 0.23
C ALA A 168 6.80 -2.59 1.23
N LEU A 169 5.82 -3.50 1.26
CA LEU A 169 4.70 -3.44 2.22
C LEU A 169 5.17 -3.56 3.66
N ARG A 170 6.11 -4.50 3.94
CA ARG A 170 6.67 -4.68 5.27
C ARG A 170 7.36 -3.41 5.76
N ALA A 171 8.10 -2.70 4.89
CA ALA A 171 8.69 -1.42 5.22
C ALA A 171 7.64 -0.34 5.47
N SER A 172 6.63 -0.27 4.59
CA SER A 172 5.56 0.73 4.66
C SER A 172 4.73 0.66 5.94
N VAL A 173 4.58 -0.54 6.55
CA VAL A 173 3.83 -0.76 7.80
C VAL A 173 4.70 -0.87 9.05
N SER A 174 6.00 -0.58 8.96
CA SER A 174 6.94 -0.67 10.09
C SER A 174 6.79 0.49 11.07
N LEU A 175 5.63 0.60 11.73
CA LEU A 175 5.33 1.66 12.69
C LEU A 175 6.30 1.59 13.89
N PRO A 176 7.09 2.65 14.16
CA PRO A 176 8.04 2.68 15.25
C PRO A 176 7.39 2.34 16.60
N GLY A 177 8.07 1.54 17.41
CA GLY A 177 7.57 1.05 18.69
C GLY A 177 6.64 -0.17 18.57
N ILE A 178 5.90 -0.30 17.48
CA ILE A 178 4.99 -1.45 17.23
C ILE A 178 5.73 -2.55 16.48
N PHE A 179 6.35 -2.23 15.36
CA PHE A 179 7.13 -3.17 14.55
C PHE A 179 8.62 -2.75 14.48
N PRO A 180 9.53 -3.71 14.37
CA PRO A 180 10.93 -3.37 14.11
C PRO A 180 11.07 -2.75 12.71
N PRO A 181 12.06 -1.86 12.49
CA PRO A 181 12.38 -1.37 11.15
C PRO A 181 12.61 -2.52 10.17
N ALA A 182 12.23 -2.32 8.93
CA ALA A 182 12.50 -3.25 7.85
C ALA A 182 13.78 -2.86 7.09
N VAL A 183 14.47 -3.85 6.51
CA VAL A 183 15.61 -3.59 5.61
C VAL A 183 15.12 -3.76 4.17
N VAL A 184 15.23 -2.70 3.37
CA VAL A 184 14.95 -2.73 1.93
C VAL A 184 16.13 -2.14 1.21
N ASP A 185 16.70 -2.87 0.25
CA ASP A 185 17.91 -2.49 -0.51
C ASP A 185 19.09 -2.06 0.40
N GLY A 186 19.30 -2.81 1.49
CA GLY A 186 20.37 -2.55 2.46
C GLY A 186 20.17 -1.33 3.35
N GLN A 187 19.01 -0.70 3.34
CA GLN A 187 18.70 0.48 4.16
C GLN A 187 17.54 0.23 5.12
N LEU A 188 17.68 0.74 6.35
CA LEU A 188 16.63 0.70 7.36
C LEU A 188 15.48 1.64 6.97
N SER A 189 14.27 1.09 6.96
CA SER A 189 13.04 1.79 6.64
C SER A 189 12.00 1.58 7.73
N ILE A 190 11.22 2.62 7.98
CA ILE A 190 10.09 2.63 8.91
C ILE A 190 8.82 3.05 8.15
N ASP A 191 7.69 3.05 8.86
CA ASP A 191 6.37 3.35 8.31
C ASP A 191 6.37 4.62 7.45
N GLY A 192 5.76 4.51 6.26
CA GLY A 192 5.69 5.61 5.28
C GLY A 192 4.91 6.81 5.79
N GLY A 193 3.90 6.58 6.63
CA GLY A 193 3.06 7.63 7.21
C GLY A 193 3.78 8.59 8.15
N ILE A 194 5.03 8.28 8.54
CA ILE A 194 5.84 9.18 9.36
C ILE A 194 6.23 10.44 8.58
N LEU A 195 6.59 10.31 7.29
CA LEU A 195 7.02 11.43 6.46
C LEU A 195 5.96 11.88 5.45
N ASP A 196 5.18 10.94 4.92
CA ASP A 196 4.16 11.23 3.89
C ASP A 196 2.97 10.27 4.05
N ASN A 197 2.00 10.67 4.88
CA ASN A 197 0.88 9.81 5.23
C ASN A 197 -0.15 9.66 4.11
N LEU A 198 -0.32 10.66 3.25
CA LEU A 198 -1.28 10.65 2.14
C LEU A 198 -0.57 11.11 0.84
N PRO A 199 0.09 10.19 0.12
CA PRO A 199 1.07 10.54 -0.92
C PRO A 199 0.44 11.02 -2.24
N VAL A 200 -0.34 12.08 -2.19
CA VAL A 200 -1.01 12.68 -3.36
C VAL A 200 0.00 13.25 -4.35
N ASP A 201 1.06 13.90 -3.85
CA ASP A 201 2.07 14.50 -4.72
C ASP A 201 2.86 13.45 -5.51
N ARG A 202 3.00 12.24 -4.94
CA ARG A 202 3.62 11.11 -5.66
C ARG A 202 2.72 10.61 -6.79
N MET A 203 1.41 10.63 -6.59
CA MET A 203 0.44 10.29 -7.63
C MET A 203 0.39 11.38 -8.72
N ARG A 204 0.54 12.67 -8.38
CA ARG A 204 0.60 13.77 -9.36
C ARG A 204 1.76 13.62 -10.36
N GLY A 205 2.84 12.96 -9.95
CA GLY A 205 3.95 12.63 -10.84
C GLY A 205 3.68 11.44 -11.78
N ARG A 206 2.50 10.84 -11.77
CA ARG A 206 2.11 9.71 -12.62
C ARG A 206 1.20 10.18 -13.75
N PRO A 207 1.07 9.41 -14.84
CA PRO A 207 0.23 9.78 -15.98
C PRO A 207 -1.26 9.56 -15.68
N VAL A 208 -1.79 10.31 -14.72
CA VAL A 208 -3.20 10.31 -14.31
C VAL A 208 -3.79 11.70 -14.48
N GLY A 209 -5.06 11.76 -14.91
CA GLY A 209 -5.76 13.04 -15.12
C GLY A 209 -6.55 13.49 -13.89
N ARG A 210 -6.96 12.55 -13.06
CA ARG A 210 -7.71 12.80 -11.81
C ARG A 210 -7.16 11.95 -10.68
N ILE A 211 -7.25 12.49 -9.46
CA ILE A 211 -6.80 11.78 -8.26
C ILE A 211 -7.92 11.82 -7.23
N VAL A 212 -8.25 10.65 -6.70
CA VAL A 212 -9.06 10.50 -5.49
C VAL A 212 -8.12 10.11 -4.36
N ALA A 213 -8.07 10.94 -3.33
CA ALA A 213 -7.28 10.68 -2.13
C ALA A 213 -8.21 10.39 -0.95
N VAL A 214 -7.96 9.29 -0.26
CA VAL A 214 -8.78 8.82 0.87
C VAL A 214 -7.97 8.96 2.15
N ASP A 215 -8.36 9.91 2.98
CA ASP A 215 -7.81 10.13 4.31
C ASP A 215 -8.73 9.50 5.37
N VAL A 216 -8.19 8.55 6.12
CA VAL A 216 -8.90 7.89 7.22
C VAL A 216 -8.35 8.27 8.59
N THR A 217 -7.54 9.32 8.66
CA THR A 217 -7.05 9.86 9.92
C THR A 217 -8.19 10.52 10.69
N ALA A 218 -8.19 10.37 12.02
CA ALA A 218 -9.17 11.07 12.84
C ALA A 218 -8.78 12.55 12.94
N ARG A 219 -9.69 13.44 12.59
CA ARG A 219 -9.54 14.90 12.80
C ARG A 219 -10.09 15.35 14.15
N GLN A 220 -10.19 14.45 15.14
CA GLN A 220 -10.61 14.83 16.47
C GLN A 220 -9.44 15.46 17.21
N THR A 221 -9.58 16.73 17.55
CA THR A 221 -8.76 17.40 18.55
C THR A 221 -9.26 16.95 19.92
N TYR A 222 -8.47 16.15 20.63
CA TYR A 222 -8.73 15.89 22.04
C TYR A 222 -8.06 17.00 22.82
N GLU A 223 -8.85 17.91 23.43
CA GLU A 223 -8.32 18.76 24.49
C GLU A 223 -8.12 17.87 25.71
N VAL A 224 -6.86 17.56 25.97
CA VAL A 224 -6.46 16.76 27.13
C VAL A 224 -5.70 17.69 28.05
N ASP A 225 -6.36 18.11 29.12
CA ASP A 225 -5.75 18.94 30.19
C ASP A 225 -5.20 17.99 31.27
N TYR A 226 -3.98 17.51 31.08
CA TYR A 226 -3.27 16.78 32.11
C TYR A 226 -2.17 17.67 32.70
N PRO A 227 -2.17 17.89 34.03
CA PRO A 227 -1.12 18.67 34.70
C PRO A 227 0.26 17.99 34.65
N SER A 228 0.31 16.71 34.32
CA SER A 228 1.55 15.93 34.12
C SER A 228 1.28 14.71 33.24
N VAL A 229 2.33 14.12 32.68
CA VAL A 229 2.23 12.85 31.96
C VAL A 229 1.67 11.78 32.90
N PRO A 230 0.57 11.09 32.56
CA PRO A 230 0.03 10.00 33.39
C PRO A 230 1.08 8.91 33.60
N SER A 231 1.13 8.38 34.83
CA SER A 231 1.99 7.23 35.12
C SER A 231 1.60 6.04 34.24
N PRO A 232 2.55 5.30 33.67
CA PRO A 232 2.26 4.08 32.92
C PRO A 232 1.61 2.97 33.77
N TRP A 233 1.53 3.18 35.08
CA TRP A 233 0.95 2.28 36.08
C TRP A 233 -0.33 2.82 36.73
N ALA A 234 -0.90 3.90 36.18
CA ALA A 234 -2.14 4.50 36.68
C ALA A 234 -3.37 3.90 35.97
#